data_0fe3cf4d617adb117d70e3894fd9d43e
#
_entry.id   0fe3cf4d617adb117d70e3894fd9d43e
#
_cell.length_a   1.000
_cell.length_b   1.000
_cell.length_c   1.000
_cell.angle_alpha   90.00
_cell.angle_beta   90.00
_cell.angle_gamma   90.00
#
_symmetry.space_group_name_H-M   'P 1'
#
loop_
_entity.id
_entity.type
_entity.pdbx_description
1 polymer ?
#
loop_
_entity_poly.entity_id
_entity_poly.type
_entity_poly.pdbx_seq_one_letter_code
_entity_poly.pdbx_strand_id
1 'polypeptide(L)'
;MAAYDPYPTGATGMPGGMVWDPHVYVSIAKDGTVTIVSHRSEMGTGSRTSLPMVVADEMEADWSKVKIVQAEGDETKYGNQDTDGSRSVRHFIQPMRACGAAMRQMLERAAAVTWNCPDTEVKAQNHKVVHIPSGNSLGFGELAEAAAKLPTPAAKQINLKDPSQFRYIGKGQVQIIDLHDITTGKADYAQDIVIPGMKFAVVARPPVVGGKVKSFD
;
A
#
# COMPACT_ATOMS: atom_id res chain seq x y z
N MET A 1 14.61 -15.77 -17.16
CA MET A 1 13.62 -15.13 -18.02
C MET A 1 13.50 -13.71 -17.55
N ALA A 2 13.78 -12.70 -18.38
CA ALA A 2 13.46 -11.31 -18.05
C ALA A 2 11.94 -11.24 -17.87
N ALA A 3 11.48 -10.73 -16.73
CA ALA A 3 10.07 -10.50 -16.53
C ALA A 3 9.64 -9.46 -17.57
N TYR A 4 8.76 -9.87 -18.47
CA TYR A 4 8.13 -8.96 -19.41
C TYR A 4 7.25 -8.03 -18.58
N ASP A 5 7.66 -6.77 -18.43
CA ASP A 5 6.82 -5.72 -17.89
C ASP A 5 6.19 -4.97 -19.06
N PRO A 6 4.91 -5.23 -19.38
CA PRO A 6 4.21 -4.57 -20.48
C PRO A 6 3.89 -3.09 -20.19
N TYR A 7 4.13 -2.63 -18.96
CA TYR A 7 3.87 -1.26 -18.57
C TYR A 7 5.19 -0.51 -18.42
N PRO A 8 5.37 0.58 -19.17
CA PRO A 8 6.54 1.40 -18.98
C PRO A 8 6.55 1.92 -17.54
N THR A 9 7.64 1.65 -16.85
CA THR A 9 7.93 2.32 -15.59
C THR A 9 8.10 3.82 -15.90
N GLY A 10 7.41 4.67 -15.14
CA GLY A 10 7.59 6.11 -15.24
C GLY A 10 9.05 6.52 -14.92
N ALA A 11 9.38 7.79 -15.07
CA ALA A 11 10.70 8.33 -14.77
C ALA A 11 11.20 8.02 -13.34
N THR A 12 10.30 7.67 -12.45
CA THR A 12 10.56 7.27 -11.05
C THR A 12 10.74 5.77 -10.85
N GLY A 13 10.58 4.94 -11.90
CA GLY A 13 10.63 3.49 -11.81
C GLY A 13 9.35 2.84 -11.28
N MET A 14 8.24 3.58 -11.21
CA MET A 14 6.96 3.05 -10.74
C MET A 14 6.07 2.64 -11.92
N PRO A 15 5.40 1.47 -11.86
CA PRO A 15 4.57 0.98 -12.95
C PRO A 15 3.27 1.78 -13.08
N GLY A 16 2.76 1.88 -14.33
CA GLY A 16 1.41 2.40 -14.59
C GLY A 16 1.17 3.84 -14.18
N GLY A 17 2.20 4.71 -14.19
CA GLY A 17 2.08 6.12 -13.81
C GLY A 17 2.01 6.39 -12.31
N MET A 18 2.26 5.36 -11.48
CA MET A 18 2.33 5.50 -10.03
C MET A 18 3.39 6.53 -9.62
N VAL A 19 3.04 7.43 -8.72
CA VAL A 19 3.96 8.45 -8.20
C VAL A 19 4.90 7.85 -7.17
N TRP A 20 6.20 8.12 -7.28
CA TRP A 20 7.16 7.77 -6.23
C TRP A 20 7.10 8.77 -5.08
N ASP A 21 6.15 8.56 -4.20
CA ASP A 21 6.06 9.22 -2.90
C ASP A 21 5.44 8.26 -1.89
N PRO A 22 6.22 7.66 -0.97
CA PRO A 22 5.70 6.75 0.04
C PRO A 22 4.60 7.38 0.91
N HIS A 23 4.61 8.71 1.09
CA HIS A 23 3.60 9.41 1.88
C HIS A 23 2.20 9.40 1.26
N VAL A 24 2.10 9.15 -0.04
CA VAL A 24 0.81 8.94 -0.71
C VAL A 24 0.15 7.65 -0.21
N TYR A 25 0.95 6.65 0.14
CA TYR A 25 0.49 5.30 0.48
C TYR A 25 0.54 4.99 1.97
N VAL A 26 1.37 5.70 2.74
CA VAL A 26 1.62 5.38 4.16
C VAL A 26 1.61 6.63 5.01
N SER A 27 0.88 6.58 6.11
CA SER A 27 0.96 7.58 7.17
C SER A 27 1.03 6.92 8.54
N ILE A 28 1.61 7.62 9.52
CA ILE A 28 1.78 7.13 10.88
C ILE A 28 1.23 8.17 11.84
N ALA A 29 0.27 7.77 12.67
CA ALA A 29 -0.29 8.61 13.70
C ALA A 29 0.57 8.62 14.98
N LYS A 30 0.37 9.60 15.85
CA LYS A 30 1.13 9.72 17.12
C LYS A 30 0.94 8.54 18.07
N ASP A 31 -0.20 7.85 17.99
CA ASP A 31 -0.46 6.64 18.76
C ASP A 31 0.23 5.38 18.20
N GLY A 32 0.94 5.52 17.09
CA GLY A 32 1.63 4.45 16.39
C GLY A 32 0.78 3.80 15.30
N THR A 33 -0.49 4.11 15.13
CA THR A 33 -1.32 3.54 14.05
C THR A 33 -0.70 3.84 12.69
N VAL A 34 -0.40 2.78 11.93
CA VAL A 34 0.09 2.88 10.55
C VAL A 34 -1.09 2.73 9.59
N THR A 35 -1.43 3.80 8.90
CA THR A 35 -2.46 3.74 7.85
C THR A 35 -1.80 3.48 6.52
N ILE A 36 -2.24 2.42 5.82
CA ILE A 36 -1.74 2.05 4.49
C ILE A 36 -2.88 2.15 3.49
N VAL A 37 -2.66 2.89 2.42
CA VAL A 37 -3.63 3.04 1.33
C VAL A 37 -3.47 1.88 0.36
N SER A 38 -4.54 1.10 0.20
CA SER A 38 -4.65 0.12 -0.88
C SER A 38 -5.14 0.84 -2.14
N HIS A 39 -4.25 0.99 -3.11
CA HIS A 39 -4.58 1.75 -4.33
C HIS A 39 -5.23 0.91 -5.43
N ARG A 40 -5.14 -0.42 -5.35
CA ARG A 40 -5.76 -1.33 -6.32
C ARG A 40 -7.18 -1.67 -5.91
N SER A 41 -8.09 -1.73 -6.88
CA SER A 41 -9.48 -2.13 -6.64
C SER A 41 -9.54 -3.56 -6.13
N GLU A 42 -10.31 -3.80 -5.06
CA GLU A 42 -10.61 -5.15 -4.59
C GLU A 42 -11.85 -5.71 -5.32
N MET A 43 -11.72 -6.91 -5.83
CA MET A 43 -12.81 -7.64 -6.48
C MET A 43 -12.83 -9.13 -6.10
N GLY A 44 -12.41 -9.43 -4.86
CA GLY A 44 -12.34 -10.77 -4.30
C GLY A 44 -10.98 -11.45 -4.43
N THR A 45 -9.98 -10.74 -4.94
CA THR A 45 -8.62 -11.29 -5.15
C THR A 45 -7.72 -11.20 -3.92
N GLY A 46 -8.11 -10.44 -2.89
CA GLY A 46 -7.31 -10.18 -1.71
C GLY A 46 -6.19 -9.14 -1.92
N SER A 47 -6.19 -8.42 -3.03
CA SER A 47 -5.19 -7.38 -3.33
C SER A 47 -5.21 -6.27 -2.29
N ARG A 48 -6.39 -5.93 -1.77
CA ARG A 48 -6.60 -4.94 -0.69
C ARG A 48 -5.92 -5.34 0.62
N THR A 49 -5.66 -6.62 0.84
CA THR A 49 -4.89 -7.12 1.99
C THR A 49 -3.43 -7.34 1.64
N SER A 50 -3.17 -7.97 0.50
CA SER A 50 -1.82 -8.45 0.14
C SER A 50 -0.81 -7.32 -0.04
N LEU A 51 -1.18 -6.23 -0.73
CA LEU A 51 -0.27 -5.13 -0.97
C LEU A 51 0.03 -4.32 0.30
N PRO A 52 -0.95 -3.95 1.15
CA PRO A 52 -0.66 -3.36 2.45
C PRO A 52 0.15 -4.28 3.39
N MET A 53 -0.07 -5.59 3.35
CA MET A 53 0.72 -6.55 4.12
C MET A 53 2.20 -6.50 3.72
N VAL A 54 2.48 -6.36 2.42
CA VAL A 54 3.85 -6.22 1.91
C VAL A 54 4.52 -4.94 2.42
N VAL A 55 3.78 -3.83 2.46
CA VAL A 55 4.27 -2.56 3.05
C VAL A 55 4.56 -2.73 4.53
N ALA A 56 3.62 -3.30 5.28
CA ALA A 56 3.76 -3.52 6.72
C ALA A 56 4.95 -4.42 7.06
N ASP A 57 5.19 -5.46 6.25
CA ASP A 57 6.34 -6.34 6.40
C ASP A 57 7.65 -5.58 6.25
N GLU A 58 7.81 -4.83 5.17
CA GLU A 58 9.03 -4.04 4.92
C GLU A 58 9.27 -2.96 5.97
N MET A 59 8.21 -2.37 6.51
CA MET A 59 8.27 -1.38 7.59
C MET A 59 8.64 -1.97 8.95
N GLU A 60 8.56 -3.28 9.14
CA GLU A 60 8.54 -3.90 10.49
C GLU A 60 7.32 -3.49 11.33
N ALA A 61 6.21 -3.11 10.69
CA ALA A 61 5.00 -2.72 11.40
C ALA A 61 4.32 -3.92 12.05
N ASP A 62 3.71 -3.70 13.21
CA ASP A 62 2.81 -4.68 13.83
C ASP A 62 1.46 -4.64 13.09
N TRP A 63 1.06 -5.78 12.51
CA TRP A 63 -0.17 -5.87 11.74
C TRP A 63 -1.42 -5.48 12.54
N SER A 64 -1.44 -5.70 13.83
CA SER A 64 -2.54 -5.30 14.69
C SER A 64 -2.71 -3.79 14.83
N LYS A 65 -1.68 -3.02 14.47
CA LYS A 65 -1.66 -1.55 14.47
C LYS A 65 -1.74 -0.97 13.05
N VAL A 66 -1.99 -1.81 12.07
CA VAL A 66 -2.17 -1.38 10.68
C VAL A 66 -3.65 -1.14 10.39
N LYS A 67 -3.96 0.03 9.86
CA LYS A 67 -5.27 0.39 9.31
C LYS A 67 -5.15 0.46 7.79
N ILE A 68 -6.02 -0.26 7.09
CA ILE A 68 -6.06 -0.22 5.62
C ILE A 68 -7.21 0.68 5.18
N VAL A 69 -6.90 1.57 4.23
CA VAL A 69 -7.87 2.46 3.59
C VAL A 69 -7.86 2.18 2.09
N GLN A 70 -9.02 2.01 1.49
CA GLN A 70 -9.14 1.92 0.04
C GLN A 70 -8.91 3.30 -0.56
N ALA A 71 -8.07 3.39 -1.60
CA ALA A 71 -7.89 4.61 -2.35
C ALA A 71 -9.19 5.03 -3.03
N GLU A 72 -9.45 6.31 -3.06
CA GLU A 72 -10.43 6.92 -3.96
C GLU A 72 -9.98 6.78 -5.42
N GLY A 73 -10.89 6.97 -6.37
CA GLY A 73 -10.59 6.90 -7.81
C GLY A 73 -9.82 8.12 -8.29
N ASP A 74 -8.50 8.12 -8.09
CA ASP A 74 -7.60 9.19 -8.52
C ASP A 74 -6.29 8.61 -9.05
N GLU A 75 -6.27 8.30 -10.34
CA GLU A 75 -5.06 7.77 -10.99
C GLU A 75 -3.94 8.80 -11.12
N THR A 76 -4.23 10.09 -11.00
CA THR A 76 -3.19 11.13 -10.96
C THR A 76 -2.33 11.00 -9.71
N LYS A 77 -2.96 10.64 -8.60
CA LYS A 77 -2.32 10.48 -7.29
C LYS A 77 -1.75 9.07 -7.09
N TYR A 78 -2.52 8.05 -7.43
CA TYR A 78 -2.19 6.66 -7.09
C TYR A 78 -1.66 5.83 -8.27
N GLY A 79 -1.62 6.39 -9.46
CA GLY A 79 -1.32 5.63 -10.68
C GLY A 79 -2.46 4.69 -11.06
N ASN A 80 -2.16 3.68 -11.85
CA ASN A 80 -3.18 2.72 -12.31
C ASN A 80 -3.82 1.95 -11.16
N GLN A 81 -5.16 2.02 -11.07
CA GLN A 81 -5.97 1.42 -10.02
C GLN A 81 -6.77 0.18 -10.47
N ASP A 82 -6.66 -0.21 -11.73
CA ASP A 82 -7.36 -1.36 -12.29
C ASP A 82 -6.92 -2.69 -11.68
N THR A 83 -7.87 -3.58 -11.43
CA THR A 83 -7.58 -4.96 -11.08
C THR A 83 -8.00 -5.88 -12.22
N ASP A 84 -7.05 -6.26 -13.05
CA ASP A 84 -7.22 -7.15 -14.20
C ASP A 84 -5.92 -7.91 -14.50
N GLY A 85 -5.95 -8.89 -15.39
CA GLY A 85 -4.78 -9.59 -15.92
C GLY A 85 -3.79 -10.11 -14.87
N SER A 86 -4.23 -10.35 -13.64
CA SER A 86 -3.38 -10.73 -12.49
C SER A 86 -2.27 -9.73 -12.19
N ARG A 87 -2.48 -8.45 -12.47
CA ARG A 87 -1.44 -7.42 -12.37
C ARG A 87 -1.26 -6.83 -10.98
N SER A 88 -2.32 -6.81 -10.15
CA SER A 88 -2.28 -6.09 -8.88
C SER A 88 -1.09 -6.49 -8.00
N VAL A 89 -0.91 -7.76 -7.66
CA VAL A 89 0.24 -8.19 -6.87
C VAL A 89 1.50 -8.31 -7.73
N ARG A 90 1.40 -8.92 -8.92
CA ARG A 90 2.55 -9.20 -9.77
C ARG A 90 3.35 -7.96 -10.14
N HIS A 91 2.69 -6.83 -10.44
CA HIS A 91 3.37 -5.60 -10.85
C HIS A 91 3.68 -4.67 -9.67
N PHE A 92 2.86 -4.71 -8.61
CA PHE A 92 2.96 -3.74 -7.53
C PHE A 92 3.63 -4.28 -6.26
N ILE A 93 3.96 -5.58 -6.19
CA ILE A 93 4.63 -6.12 -5.01
C ILE A 93 5.98 -5.42 -4.74
N GLN A 94 6.82 -5.25 -5.75
CA GLN A 94 8.12 -4.60 -5.56
C GLN A 94 8.01 -3.10 -5.28
N PRO A 95 7.19 -2.31 -6.00
CA PRO A 95 6.94 -0.92 -5.66
C PRO A 95 6.40 -0.74 -4.23
N MET A 96 5.46 -1.56 -3.79
CA MET A 96 4.91 -1.47 -2.43
C MET A 96 5.93 -1.92 -1.37
N ARG A 97 6.77 -2.92 -1.66
CA ARG A 97 7.93 -3.22 -0.83
C ARG A 97 8.84 -1.99 -0.70
N ALA A 98 9.15 -1.33 -1.80
CA ALA A 98 9.98 -0.12 -1.80
C ALA A 98 9.35 1.00 -0.97
N CYS A 99 8.03 1.22 -1.06
CA CYS A 99 7.33 2.18 -0.20
C CYS A 99 7.49 1.85 1.29
N GLY A 100 7.27 0.60 1.68
CA GLY A 100 7.46 0.16 3.06
C GLY A 100 8.90 0.32 3.55
N ALA A 101 9.87 -0.06 2.73
CA ALA A 101 11.30 0.08 3.06
C ALA A 101 11.72 1.55 3.16
N ALA A 102 11.20 2.44 2.31
CA ALA A 102 11.45 3.88 2.41
C ALA A 102 10.97 4.44 3.75
N MET A 103 9.74 4.10 4.15
CA MET A 103 9.20 4.53 5.45
C MET A 103 10.03 3.97 6.61
N ARG A 104 10.46 2.71 6.55
CA ARG A 104 11.38 2.13 7.53
C ARG A 104 12.68 2.93 7.63
N GLN A 105 13.35 3.20 6.51
CA GLN A 105 14.60 3.96 6.48
C GLN A 105 14.43 5.37 7.03
N MET A 106 13.31 6.03 6.78
CA MET A 106 13.01 7.35 7.35
C MET A 106 12.84 7.30 8.86
N LEU A 107 12.16 6.28 9.39
CA LEU A 107 12.03 6.07 10.85
C LEU A 107 13.38 5.77 11.49
N GLU A 108 14.19 4.90 10.90
CA GLU A 108 15.54 4.58 11.35
C GLU A 108 16.41 5.83 11.36
N ARG A 109 16.39 6.62 10.30
CA ARG A 109 17.12 7.89 10.23
C ARG A 109 16.64 8.90 11.28
N ALA A 110 15.34 9.02 11.51
CA ALA A 110 14.79 9.89 12.55
C ALA A 110 15.28 9.50 13.94
N ALA A 111 15.32 8.20 14.23
CA ALA A 111 15.85 7.68 15.49
C ALA A 111 17.36 7.93 15.62
N ALA A 112 18.14 7.71 14.59
CA ALA A 112 19.59 7.97 14.58
C ALA A 112 19.89 9.46 14.86
N VAL A 113 19.13 10.37 14.24
CA VAL A 113 19.24 11.81 14.52
C VAL A 113 18.86 12.12 15.97
N THR A 114 17.78 11.53 16.48
CA THR A 114 17.31 11.75 17.86
C THR A 114 18.34 11.29 18.89
N TRP A 115 19.01 10.17 18.65
CA TRP A 115 20.04 9.62 19.55
C TRP A 115 21.45 10.11 19.24
N ASN A 116 21.61 10.93 18.20
CA ASN A 116 22.91 11.43 17.72
C ASN A 116 23.92 10.29 17.50
N CYS A 117 23.48 9.25 16.78
CA CYS A 117 24.28 8.07 16.48
C CYS A 117 24.29 7.76 14.96
N PRO A 118 25.21 6.91 14.50
CA PRO A 118 25.22 6.45 13.11
C PRO A 118 23.95 5.64 12.74
N ASP A 119 23.51 5.73 11.48
CA ASP A 119 22.37 4.94 10.98
C ASP A 119 22.59 3.42 11.11
N THR A 120 23.84 2.96 11.14
CA THR A 120 24.20 1.56 11.31
C THR A 120 23.94 1.00 12.72
N GLU A 121 23.73 1.88 13.69
CA GLU A 121 23.46 1.51 15.08
C GLU A 121 21.99 1.42 15.40
N VAL A 122 21.11 1.72 14.44
CA VAL A 122 19.65 1.67 14.61
C VAL A 122 19.02 0.64 13.69
N LYS A 123 17.94 0.04 14.13
CA LYS A 123 17.19 -0.95 13.35
C LYS A 123 15.71 -0.94 13.71
N ALA A 124 14.85 -0.85 12.71
CA ALA A 124 13.43 -1.06 12.92
C ALA A 124 13.15 -2.54 13.22
N GLN A 125 12.35 -2.79 14.23
CA GLN A 125 11.96 -4.12 14.67
C GLN A 125 10.65 -4.05 15.47
N ASN A 126 9.66 -4.86 15.10
CA ASN A 126 8.42 -4.99 15.87
C ASN A 126 7.77 -3.63 16.20
N HIS A 127 7.54 -2.80 15.19
CA HIS A 127 6.84 -1.52 15.31
C HIS A 127 7.55 -0.43 16.12
N LYS A 128 8.85 -0.54 16.28
CA LYS A 128 9.73 0.43 16.92
C LYS A 128 11.10 0.44 16.26
N VAL A 129 11.87 1.48 16.50
CA VAL A 129 13.29 1.50 16.15
C VAL A 129 14.10 1.28 17.42
N VAL A 130 15.06 0.38 17.34
CA VAL A 130 15.96 0.01 18.45
C VAL A 130 17.35 0.54 18.18
N HIS A 131 17.97 1.17 19.15
CA HIS A 131 19.39 1.49 19.17
C HIS A 131 20.17 0.25 19.64
N ILE A 132 20.90 -0.38 18.73
CA ILE A 132 21.51 -1.69 18.93
C ILE A 132 22.48 -1.71 20.12
N PRO A 133 23.40 -0.71 20.30
CA PRO A 133 24.37 -0.74 21.39
C PRO A 133 23.75 -0.58 22.79
N SER A 134 22.70 0.25 22.94
CA SER A 134 22.11 0.52 24.26
C SER A 134 20.85 -0.28 24.57
N GLY A 135 20.20 -0.84 23.54
CA GLY A 135 18.88 -1.47 23.67
C GLY A 135 17.72 -0.48 23.83
N ASN A 136 17.96 0.82 23.83
CA ASN A 136 16.90 1.83 23.85
C ASN A 136 16.01 1.70 22.61
N SER A 137 14.74 2.08 22.73
CA SER A 137 13.82 2.03 21.59
C SER A 137 12.83 3.18 21.60
N LEU A 138 12.38 3.59 20.39
CA LEU A 138 11.33 4.56 20.16
C LEU A 138 10.27 3.91 19.25
N GLY A 139 8.99 4.10 19.61
CA GLY A 139 7.88 3.63 18.81
C GLY A 139 7.71 4.43 17.51
N PHE A 140 7.03 3.87 16.53
CA PHE A 140 6.80 4.56 15.26
C PHE A 140 6.05 5.87 15.44
N GLY A 141 5.07 5.93 16.37
CA GLY A 141 4.34 7.17 16.67
C GLY A 141 5.20 8.28 17.24
N GLU A 142 6.21 7.92 18.07
CA GLU A 142 7.15 8.87 18.65
C GLU A 142 8.08 9.46 17.58
N LEU A 143 8.40 8.69 16.55
CA LEU A 143 9.29 9.07 15.45
C LEU A 143 8.57 9.73 14.26
N ALA A 144 7.26 9.60 14.18
CA ALA A 144 6.48 9.99 13.01
C ALA A 144 6.70 11.45 12.58
N GLU A 145 6.68 12.39 13.53
CA GLU A 145 6.86 13.81 13.24
C GLU A 145 8.29 14.13 12.80
N ALA A 146 9.29 13.49 13.41
CA ALA A 146 10.68 13.67 13.04
C ALA A 146 10.97 13.05 11.66
N ALA A 147 10.45 11.86 11.39
CA ALA A 147 10.58 11.19 10.10
C ALA A 147 9.93 11.99 8.96
N ALA A 148 8.76 12.59 9.18
CA ALA A 148 8.06 13.39 8.17
C ALA A 148 8.83 14.64 7.72
N LYS A 149 9.79 15.12 8.50
CA LYS A 149 10.66 16.25 8.15
C LYS A 149 11.88 15.86 7.32
N LEU A 150 12.14 14.57 7.19
CA LEU A 150 13.28 14.06 6.43
C LEU A 150 12.95 13.97 4.93
N PRO A 151 13.94 14.11 4.06
CA PRO A 151 13.73 13.88 2.63
C PRO A 151 13.40 12.42 2.36
N THR A 152 12.44 12.19 1.48
CA THR A 152 12.11 10.85 1.00
C THR A 152 13.30 10.24 0.26
N PRO A 153 13.75 9.03 0.61
CA PRO A 153 14.82 8.36 -0.11
C PRO A 153 14.43 8.12 -1.57
N ALA A 154 15.36 8.36 -2.50
CA ALA A 154 15.13 8.04 -3.91
C ALA A 154 14.94 6.52 -4.10
N ALA A 155 14.12 6.10 -5.06
CA ALA A 155 13.80 4.68 -5.30
C ALA A 155 15.06 3.78 -5.39
N LYS A 156 16.14 4.27 -6.02
CA LYS A 156 17.42 3.54 -6.15
C LYS A 156 18.23 3.41 -4.86
N GLN A 157 17.84 4.12 -3.80
CA GLN A 157 18.52 4.12 -2.49
C GLN A 157 17.79 3.23 -1.47
N ILE A 158 16.72 2.58 -1.90
CA ILE A 158 15.90 1.76 -1.02
C ILE A 158 16.55 0.39 -0.81
N ASN A 159 16.71 0.02 0.45
CA ASN A 159 17.20 -1.28 0.88
C ASN A 159 16.03 -2.18 1.29
N LEU A 160 15.68 -3.13 0.45
CA LEU A 160 14.64 -4.11 0.74
C LEU A 160 15.14 -5.16 1.74
N LYS A 161 14.23 -5.70 2.54
CA LYS A 161 14.50 -6.85 3.39
C LYS A 161 14.86 -8.08 2.55
N ASP A 162 15.77 -8.90 3.06
CA ASP A 162 15.96 -10.23 2.53
C ASP A 162 14.70 -11.09 2.77
N PRO A 163 14.31 -11.96 1.85
CA PRO A 163 13.13 -12.83 2.04
C PRO A 163 13.16 -13.68 3.32
N SER A 164 14.33 -14.03 3.84
CA SER A 164 14.47 -14.75 5.12
C SER A 164 13.98 -13.93 6.32
N GLN A 165 13.91 -12.60 6.18
CA GLN A 165 13.48 -11.66 7.21
C GLN A 165 11.97 -11.35 7.16
N PHE A 166 11.24 -11.91 6.22
CA PHE A 166 9.80 -11.68 6.11
C PHE A 166 9.04 -12.20 7.34
N ARG A 167 8.18 -11.35 7.85
CA ARG A 167 7.31 -11.65 9.00
C ARG A 167 5.93 -12.13 8.56
N TYR A 168 5.40 -11.58 7.48
CA TYR A 168 4.05 -11.83 6.99
C TYR A 168 4.05 -12.45 5.61
N ILE A 169 4.92 -11.99 4.71
CA ILE A 169 4.98 -12.47 3.33
C ILE A 169 5.31 -13.96 3.31
N GLY A 170 4.40 -14.77 2.74
CA GLY A 170 4.57 -16.22 2.64
C GLY A 170 4.40 -17.00 3.95
N LYS A 171 3.96 -16.37 5.03
CA LYS A 171 3.80 -17.03 6.34
C LYS A 171 2.37 -17.53 6.63
N GLY A 172 1.37 -17.10 5.84
CA GLY A 172 -0.02 -17.53 6.01
C GLY A 172 -0.70 -17.02 7.30
N GLN A 173 -0.12 -16.03 7.97
CA GLN A 173 -0.62 -15.53 9.26
C GLN A 173 -1.64 -14.40 9.12
N VAL A 174 -1.62 -13.69 7.99
CA VAL A 174 -2.52 -12.58 7.70
C VAL A 174 -3.69 -13.09 6.88
N GLN A 175 -4.89 -12.97 7.44
CA GLN A 175 -6.12 -13.28 6.71
C GLN A 175 -6.59 -12.07 5.90
N ILE A 176 -7.43 -12.31 4.89
CA ILE A 176 -8.10 -11.24 4.14
C ILE A 176 -8.87 -10.37 5.12
N ILE A 177 -8.63 -9.06 5.10
CA ILE A 177 -9.23 -8.13 6.07
C ILE A 177 -10.76 -8.06 5.97
N ASP A 178 -11.30 -8.30 4.79
CA ASP A 178 -12.74 -8.29 4.53
C ASP A 178 -13.42 -9.64 4.79
N LEU A 179 -12.66 -10.68 5.18
CA LEU A 179 -13.16 -12.04 5.28
C LEU A 179 -14.37 -12.18 6.20
N HIS A 180 -14.32 -11.52 7.36
CA HIS A 180 -15.42 -11.58 8.33
C HIS A 180 -16.72 -10.99 7.75
N ASP A 181 -16.63 -9.82 7.15
CA ASP A 181 -17.81 -9.14 6.60
C ASP A 181 -18.36 -9.88 5.39
N ILE A 182 -17.49 -10.44 4.54
CA ILE A 182 -17.89 -11.29 3.41
C ILE A 182 -18.64 -12.54 3.90
N THR A 183 -18.08 -13.24 4.89
CA THR A 183 -18.65 -14.52 5.36
C THR A 183 -19.88 -14.36 6.25
N THR A 184 -20.11 -13.17 6.79
CA THR A 184 -21.28 -12.85 7.63
C THR A 184 -22.35 -12.06 6.90
N GLY A 185 -22.15 -11.74 5.62
CA GLY A 185 -23.10 -10.94 4.82
C GLY A 185 -23.14 -9.46 5.19
N LYS A 186 -22.08 -8.95 5.84
CA LYS A 186 -21.96 -7.52 6.21
C LYS A 186 -21.16 -6.70 5.22
N ALA A 187 -20.53 -7.35 4.24
CA ALA A 187 -19.76 -6.65 3.22
C ALA A 187 -20.70 -5.84 2.31
N ASP A 188 -20.39 -4.56 2.15
CA ASP A 188 -21.07 -3.69 1.20
C ASP A 188 -20.36 -3.73 -0.16
N TYR A 189 -21.09 -4.02 -1.20
CA TYR A 189 -20.60 -3.98 -2.58
C TYR A 189 -21.16 -2.76 -3.31
N ALA A 190 -20.53 -2.37 -4.42
CA ALA A 190 -20.92 -1.18 -5.17
C ALA A 190 -22.40 -1.16 -5.57
N GLN A 191 -22.98 -2.33 -5.86
CA GLN A 191 -24.40 -2.42 -6.21
C GLN A 191 -25.35 -2.29 -5.02
N ASP A 192 -24.84 -2.41 -3.78
CA ASP A 192 -25.63 -2.29 -2.54
C ASP A 192 -25.73 -0.84 -2.08
N ILE A 193 -24.91 0.04 -2.66
CA ILE A 193 -24.87 1.45 -2.30
C ILE A 193 -26.15 2.16 -2.76
N VAL A 194 -26.83 2.78 -1.81
CA VAL A 194 -28.02 3.62 -2.07
C VAL A 194 -27.82 4.98 -1.44
N ILE A 195 -27.89 6.02 -2.26
CA ILE A 195 -27.81 7.40 -1.80
C ILE A 195 -29.10 8.17 -2.12
N PRO A 196 -29.48 9.20 -1.33
CA PRO A 196 -30.66 10.00 -1.60
C PRO A 196 -30.66 10.59 -3.02
N GLY A 197 -31.76 10.42 -3.75
CA GLY A 197 -31.89 10.92 -5.12
C GLY A 197 -31.19 10.07 -6.19
N MET A 198 -30.62 8.93 -5.85
CA MET A 198 -29.98 8.01 -6.79
C MET A 198 -30.94 7.59 -7.91
N LYS A 199 -30.45 7.57 -9.14
CA LYS A 199 -31.16 7.06 -10.31
C LYS A 199 -30.50 5.76 -10.77
N PHE A 200 -31.31 4.87 -11.30
CA PHE A 200 -30.84 3.63 -11.90
C PHE A 200 -30.92 3.73 -13.41
N ALA A 201 -29.87 3.25 -14.08
CA ALA A 201 -29.82 3.21 -15.54
C ALA A 201 -29.38 1.84 -16.02
N VAL A 202 -29.95 1.39 -17.13
CA VAL A 202 -29.57 0.15 -17.81
C VAL A 202 -29.05 0.49 -19.21
N VAL A 203 -27.93 -0.10 -19.58
CA VAL A 203 -27.37 0.08 -20.92
C VAL A 203 -28.15 -0.77 -21.92
N ALA A 204 -28.87 -0.11 -22.83
CA ALA A 204 -29.45 -0.77 -24.00
C ALA A 204 -28.39 -0.89 -25.09
N ARG A 205 -28.14 -2.12 -25.56
CA ARG A 205 -27.15 -2.39 -26.60
C ARG A 205 -27.88 -2.76 -27.93
N PRO A 206 -27.32 -2.34 -29.07
CA PRO A 206 -27.82 -2.79 -30.34
C PRO A 206 -27.69 -4.32 -30.46
N PRO A 207 -28.63 -5.02 -31.11
CA PRO A 207 -28.58 -6.48 -31.25
C PRO A 207 -27.50 -6.96 -32.22
N VAL A 208 -26.90 -6.05 -32.99
CA VAL A 208 -25.82 -6.36 -33.95
C VAL A 208 -24.60 -5.50 -33.71
N VAL A 209 -23.41 -6.03 -33.99
CA VAL A 209 -22.16 -5.30 -33.92
C VAL A 209 -22.18 -4.17 -34.94
N GLY A 210 -21.74 -2.96 -34.54
CA GLY A 210 -21.77 -1.80 -35.41
C GLY A 210 -23.13 -1.11 -35.54
N GLY A 211 -24.13 -1.57 -34.82
CA GLY A 211 -25.43 -0.91 -34.74
C GLY A 211 -25.33 0.51 -34.22
N LYS A 212 -26.14 1.43 -34.73
CA LYS A 212 -26.18 2.85 -34.32
C LYS A 212 -27.55 3.16 -33.69
N VAL A 213 -27.53 4.04 -32.69
CA VAL A 213 -28.75 4.59 -32.11
C VAL A 213 -29.48 5.40 -33.20
N LYS A 214 -30.74 5.06 -33.43
CA LYS A 214 -31.60 5.76 -34.38
C LYS A 214 -32.34 6.91 -33.69
N SER A 215 -32.90 6.64 -32.53
CA SER A 215 -33.60 7.64 -31.70
C SER A 215 -33.62 7.17 -30.25
N PHE A 216 -33.85 8.08 -29.34
CA PHE A 216 -34.12 7.83 -27.92
C PHE A 216 -35.16 8.86 -27.44
N ASP A 217 -35.90 8.53 -26.44
CA ASP A 217 -36.89 9.33 -25.72
C ASP A 217 -36.44 9.64 -24.29
#